data_07dff85a80dbd07df0692390d2f5222b
#
_entry.id   07dff85a80dbd07df0692390d2f5222b
#
_cell.length_a   1.000
_cell.length_b   1.000
_cell.length_c   1.000
_cell.angle_alpha   90.00
_cell.angle_beta   90.00
_cell.angle_gamma   90.00
#
_symmetry.space_group_name_H-M   'P 1'
#
loop_
_entity.id
_entity.type
_entity.pdbx_description
1 polymer ?
#
loop_
_entity_poly.entity_id
_entity_poly.type
_entity_poly.pdbx_seq_one_letter_code
_entity_poly.pdbx_strand_id
1 'polypeptide(L)'
;MNGNIKKINNVKPVNIWRKVIIRRENKMKKKVIALVLTACMVPVVSVGSGVDVMAAKGDSGDKITLNWQSYDSYDKYQKVIEAFEKENPDIEINFEEVSDYATKILTEATAGDLPDLINCNTGTTQILANAGALQKFDVDALKADTEYKFDDFWDAAERYCTYDGDWYSLPLDGGNYGWVYNVDMFDKCGIEVPEDGFTWDEFTEACKTLMEHKDELGIEYPTIINDMSSAIDTMYPWITEAGGSYLNDDGTCGWNSDETVTAFEYVKSLVDEGYVPAIEKLGDGYYALITKFNAGQIAMCRVALWNSTYLQDDVNWKAMNAPRANDGTQAEVLFLNGIGISSSCENPEAAEKFIKYLTSEEGLALYLEDNTSPQIAVRQSQADLSVSMFDESHDMKLFNTGLEYAGYIDLTETFADQQTIIGQCFDEIWHNDADIKSTLDGMVDQLNSLLAQ
;
A
#
# COMPACT_ATOMS: atom_id res chain seq x y z
N MET A 1 -5.47 -27.72 -60.87
CA MET A 1 -4.42 -28.56 -60.26
C MET A 1 -4.48 -28.37 -58.75
N ASN A 2 -4.85 -29.44 -58.07
CA ASN A 2 -5.08 -29.48 -56.66
C ASN A 2 -3.75 -29.43 -55.85
N GLY A 3 -3.67 -28.66 -54.82
CA GLY A 3 -2.55 -28.64 -53.87
C GLY A 3 -3.09 -28.50 -52.45
N ASN A 4 -3.09 -29.62 -51.71
CA ASN A 4 -3.55 -29.82 -50.33
C ASN A 4 -2.93 -28.86 -49.33
N ILE A 5 -3.76 -28.18 -48.55
CA ILE A 5 -3.40 -27.58 -47.26
C ILE A 5 -3.85 -28.55 -46.17
N LYS A 6 -2.88 -29.18 -45.52
CA LYS A 6 -3.09 -30.04 -44.35
C LYS A 6 -3.45 -29.14 -43.14
N LYS A 7 -4.60 -29.43 -42.55
CA LYS A 7 -4.98 -28.98 -41.22
C LYS A 7 -4.00 -29.58 -40.21
N ILE A 8 -3.34 -28.70 -39.42
CA ILE A 8 -2.65 -29.11 -38.18
C ILE A 8 -3.60 -28.76 -37.04
N ASN A 9 -4.16 -29.82 -36.47
CA ASN A 9 -5.03 -29.76 -35.30
C ASN A 9 -4.21 -29.82 -34.01
N ASN A 10 -4.60 -29.01 -33.05
CA ASN A 10 -4.56 -29.25 -31.58
C ASN A 10 -3.23 -29.59 -30.93
N VAL A 11 -2.63 -28.54 -30.34
CA VAL A 11 -1.77 -28.74 -29.15
C VAL A 11 -2.27 -27.81 -28.05
N LYS A 12 -2.77 -28.36 -26.96
CA LYS A 12 -3.20 -27.66 -25.76
C LYS A 12 -1.95 -27.15 -24.99
N PRO A 13 -1.77 -25.86 -24.71
CA PRO A 13 -0.53 -25.35 -24.06
C PRO A 13 -0.44 -25.58 -22.55
N VAL A 14 -1.52 -25.93 -21.87
CA VAL A 14 -1.63 -25.82 -20.40
C VAL A 14 -0.87 -26.89 -19.58
N ASN A 15 -0.43 -28.00 -20.17
CA ASN A 15 0.12 -29.12 -19.38
C ASN A 15 1.65 -29.25 -19.33
N ILE A 16 2.41 -28.39 -20.01
CA ILE A 16 3.87 -28.51 -20.04
C ILE A 16 4.51 -27.70 -18.92
N TRP A 17 4.02 -26.52 -18.63
CA TRP A 17 4.56 -25.64 -17.59
C TRP A 17 4.28 -26.13 -16.17
N ARG A 18 3.08 -26.66 -15.91
CA ARG A 18 2.75 -27.26 -14.60
C ARG A 18 3.66 -28.46 -14.25
N LYS A 19 4.04 -29.25 -15.24
CA LYS A 19 5.00 -30.37 -15.04
C LYS A 19 6.45 -29.92 -14.85
N VAL A 20 6.84 -28.75 -15.38
CA VAL A 20 8.17 -28.20 -15.21
C VAL A 20 8.33 -27.54 -13.83
N ILE A 21 7.32 -26.85 -13.36
CA ILE A 21 7.31 -26.22 -12.01
C ILE A 21 7.34 -27.29 -10.93
N ILE A 22 6.44 -28.27 -10.97
CA ILE A 22 6.42 -29.39 -9.99
C ILE A 22 7.72 -30.22 -10.01
N ARG A 23 8.40 -30.32 -11.17
CA ARG A 23 9.72 -30.99 -11.24
C ARG A 23 10.86 -30.16 -10.69
N ARG A 24 10.78 -28.81 -10.76
CA ARG A 24 11.76 -27.90 -10.14
C ARG A 24 11.62 -27.85 -8.63
N GLU A 25 10.39 -27.75 -8.11
CA GLU A 25 10.13 -27.76 -6.66
C GLU A 25 10.58 -29.08 -6.00
N ASN A 26 10.30 -30.24 -6.60
CA ASN A 26 10.76 -31.53 -6.08
C ASN A 26 12.29 -31.73 -6.18
N LYS A 27 12.98 -31.02 -7.09
CA LYS A 27 14.45 -31.01 -7.12
C LYS A 27 15.08 -30.04 -6.11
N MET A 28 14.42 -28.92 -5.82
CA MET A 28 14.87 -27.98 -4.78
C MET A 28 14.66 -28.57 -3.38
N LYS A 29 13.49 -29.12 -3.07
CA LYS A 29 13.22 -29.78 -1.78
C LYS A 29 14.22 -30.90 -1.49
N LYS A 30 14.64 -31.67 -2.49
CA LYS A 30 15.68 -32.72 -2.31
C LYS A 30 17.10 -32.15 -2.15
N LYS A 31 17.42 -30.96 -2.67
CA LYS A 31 18.73 -30.34 -2.48
C LYS A 31 18.84 -29.60 -1.14
N VAL A 32 17.77 -29.01 -0.66
CA VAL A 32 17.74 -28.33 0.66
C VAL A 32 17.84 -29.36 1.78
N ILE A 33 17.16 -30.53 1.68
CA ILE A 33 17.27 -31.62 2.66
C ILE A 33 18.66 -32.25 2.67
N ALA A 34 19.39 -32.25 1.55
CA ALA A 34 20.75 -32.80 1.49
C ALA A 34 21.83 -31.85 2.02
N LEU A 35 21.56 -30.52 2.11
CA LEU A 35 22.53 -29.54 2.61
C LEU A 35 22.45 -29.34 4.14
N VAL A 36 21.31 -29.64 4.76
CA VAL A 36 21.11 -29.49 6.22
C VAL A 36 21.68 -30.68 7.02
N LEU A 37 21.95 -31.84 6.38
CA LEU A 37 22.46 -33.03 7.06
C LEU A 37 23.99 -33.16 7.08
N THR A 38 24.76 -32.19 6.55
CA THR A 38 26.23 -32.30 6.47
C THR A 38 26.98 -31.27 7.33
N ALA A 39 26.30 -30.43 8.14
CA ALA A 39 26.94 -29.34 8.89
C ALA A 39 26.98 -29.52 10.43
N CYS A 40 26.73 -30.70 10.94
CA CYS A 40 26.81 -30.96 12.40
C CYS A 40 27.81 -32.06 12.74
N MET A 41 29.12 -31.78 12.65
CA MET A 41 30.17 -32.48 13.45
C MET A 41 31.45 -31.63 13.42
N VAL A 42 31.56 -30.72 14.38
CA VAL A 42 32.88 -30.19 14.84
C VAL A 42 32.92 -30.34 16.37
N PRO A 43 33.92 -31.01 16.93
CA PRO A 43 33.99 -31.19 18.36
C PRO A 43 34.47 -29.88 19.05
N VAL A 44 33.69 -29.44 20.03
CA VAL A 44 34.06 -28.34 20.91
C VAL A 44 35.08 -28.84 21.90
N VAL A 45 36.32 -28.33 21.82
CA VAL A 45 37.33 -28.46 22.89
C VAL A 45 37.10 -27.32 23.88
N SER A 46 36.63 -27.65 25.05
CA SER A 46 36.50 -26.75 26.19
C SER A 46 37.88 -26.46 26.79
N VAL A 47 38.29 -25.18 26.73
CA VAL A 47 39.33 -24.66 27.60
C VAL A 47 38.66 -23.79 28.66
N GLY A 48 38.61 -24.28 29.88
CA GLY A 48 38.12 -23.54 31.03
C GLY A 48 39.10 -22.44 31.46
N SER A 49 38.57 -21.27 31.71
CA SER A 49 39.12 -20.31 32.64
C SER A 49 37.96 -19.61 33.33
N GLY A 50 37.76 -19.99 34.59
CA GLY A 50 36.74 -19.37 35.42
C GLY A 50 37.08 -17.94 35.76
N VAL A 51 36.08 -17.09 35.60
CA VAL A 51 35.96 -15.82 36.32
C VAL A 51 34.56 -15.82 36.93
N ASP A 52 34.50 -16.10 38.25
CA ASP A 52 33.28 -15.90 39.01
C ASP A 52 33.00 -14.39 39.11
N VAL A 53 32.06 -13.92 38.28
CA VAL A 53 31.39 -12.66 38.52
C VAL A 53 30.15 -12.96 39.35
N MET A 54 30.24 -12.65 40.65
CA MET A 54 29.06 -12.58 41.51
C MET A 54 28.11 -11.52 40.95
N ALA A 55 27.12 -11.95 40.17
CA ALA A 55 25.97 -11.13 39.87
C ALA A 55 25.08 -11.05 41.11
N ALA A 56 24.85 -9.84 41.56
CA ALA A 56 23.85 -9.56 42.58
C ALA A 56 22.49 -10.05 42.05
N LYS A 57 21.85 -10.97 42.76
CA LYS A 57 20.44 -11.31 42.54
C LYS A 57 19.61 -10.10 42.94
N GLY A 58 19.30 -9.22 41.96
CA GLY A 58 18.10 -8.43 41.98
C GLY A 58 16.95 -9.35 41.64
N ASP A 59 15.86 -9.24 42.35
CA ASP A 59 14.59 -9.90 42.09
C ASP A 59 14.00 -9.34 40.78
N SER A 60 14.45 -9.85 39.64
CA SER A 60 13.83 -9.59 38.32
C SER A 60 12.89 -10.76 38.06
N GLY A 61 11.60 -10.59 38.31
CA GLY A 61 10.61 -11.42 37.67
C GLY A 61 10.93 -11.46 36.18
N ASP A 62 10.84 -12.64 35.56
CA ASP A 62 11.14 -12.79 34.14
C ASP A 62 10.26 -11.80 33.33
N LYS A 63 10.90 -10.83 32.67
CA LYS A 63 10.21 -9.90 31.79
C LYS A 63 9.57 -10.66 30.62
N ILE A 64 8.38 -10.26 30.26
CA ILE A 64 7.73 -10.70 29.01
C ILE A 64 8.41 -9.94 27.87
N THR A 65 9.02 -10.65 26.93
CA THR A 65 9.58 -10.04 25.71
C THR A 65 8.60 -10.30 24.55
N LEU A 66 8.16 -9.23 23.88
CA LEU A 66 7.35 -9.29 22.67
C LEU A 66 8.24 -8.96 21.47
N ASN A 67 8.36 -9.90 20.54
CA ASN A 67 9.10 -9.71 19.30
C ASN A 67 8.22 -9.02 18.29
N TRP A 68 8.67 -7.90 17.74
CA TRP A 68 7.97 -7.12 16.73
C TRP A 68 8.83 -6.92 15.49
N GLN A 69 8.35 -7.36 14.35
CA GLN A 69 8.97 -7.09 13.05
C GLN A 69 8.18 -6.04 12.28
N SER A 70 8.90 -5.08 11.68
CA SER A 70 8.33 -4.03 10.85
C SER A 70 9.24 -3.72 9.66
N TYR A 71 8.67 -3.18 8.59
CA TYR A 71 9.39 -2.59 7.46
C TYR A 71 9.87 -1.16 7.77
N ASP A 72 9.33 -0.54 8.81
CA ASP A 72 9.74 0.78 9.28
C ASP A 72 10.96 0.70 10.20
N SER A 73 11.67 1.83 10.34
CA SER A 73 12.81 1.93 11.25
C SER A 73 12.37 2.03 12.72
N TYR A 74 13.24 1.58 13.63
CA TYR A 74 13.02 1.69 15.08
C TYR A 74 12.76 3.15 15.52
N ASP A 75 13.47 4.10 14.93
CA ASP A 75 13.37 5.53 15.29
C ASP A 75 11.93 6.05 15.21
N LYS A 76 11.12 5.51 14.27
CA LYS A 76 9.70 5.85 14.10
C LYS A 76 8.84 5.44 15.32
N TYR A 77 9.21 4.36 15.98
CA TYR A 77 8.44 3.81 17.11
C TYR A 77 9.09 4.03 18.47
N GLN A 78 10.32 4.56 18.52
CA GLN A 78 11.12 4.65 19.74
C GLN A 78 10.37 5.31 20.90
N LYS A 79 9.76 6.48 20.66
CA LYS A 79 9.07 7.23 21.73
C LYS A 79 7.91 6.45 22.33
N VAL A 80 7.09 5.82 21.49
CA VAL A 80 5.93 5.08 21.97
C VAL A 80 6.33 3.79 22.68
N ILE A 81 7.39 3.11 22.22
CA ILE A 81 7.93 1.92 22.88
C ILE A 81 8.49 2.30 24.27
N GLU A 82 9.35 3.32 24.34
CA GLU A 82 9.94 3.79 25.62
C GLU A 82 8.87 4.27 26.62
N ALA A 83 7.81 4.94 26.15
CA ALA A 83 6.71 5.37 27.00
C ALA A 83 5.92 4.17 27.53
N PHE A 84 5.59 3.19 26.69
CA PHE A 84 4.91 1.97 27.08
C PHE A 84 5.71 1.16 28.09
N GLU A 85 6.99 0.91 27.83
CA GLU A 85 7.86 0.13 28.73
C GLU A 85 8.09 0.79 30.09
N LYS A 86 8.09 2.13 30.13
CA LYS A 86 8.17 2.89 31.38
C LYS A 86 6.94 2.66 32.27
N GLU A 87 5.76 2.53 31.67
CA GLU A 87 4.51 2.25 32.38
C GLU A 87 4.32 0.75 32.67
N ASN A 88 4.99 -0.10 31.89
CA ASN A 88 4.89 -1.56 31.94
C ASN A 88 6.29 -2.18 32.06
N PRO A 89 6.99 -2.01 33.22
CA PRO A 89 8.39 -2.42 33.34
C PRO A 89 8.63 -3.94 33.31
N ASP A 90 7.58 -4.72 33.33
CA ASP A 90 7.54 -6.17 33.19
C ASP A 90 7.39 -6.65 31.71
N ILE A 91 7.17 -5.73 30.77
CA ILE A 91 7.10 -6.02 29.33
C ILE A 91 8.25 -5.31 28.62
N GLU A 92 8.86 -5.98 27.64
CA GLU A 92 9.92 -5.46 26.77
C GLU A 92 9.55 -5.70 25.30
N ILE A 93 9.72 -4.69 24.48
CA ILE A 93 9.47 -4.77 23.02
C ILE A 93 10.79 -4.96 22.29
N ASN A 94 11.02 -6.15 21.75
CA ASN A 94 12.19 -6.47 20.92
C ASN A 94 11.85 -6.19 19.46
N PHE A 95 12.21 -4.99 18.97
CA PHE A 95 11.89 -4.52 17.62
C PHE A 95 12.96 -4.93 16.61
N GLU A 96 12.56 -5.46 15.46
CA GLU A 96 13.42 -5.81 14.32
C GLU A 96 12.95 -5.09 13.05
N GLU A 97 13.82 -4.25 12.47
CA GLU A 97 13.60 -3.66 11.13
C GLU A 97 13.93 -4.69 10.04
N VAL A 98 13.04 -4.87 9.10
CA VAL A 98 13.12 -5.89 8.04
C VAL A 98 12.97 -5.27 6.66
N SER A 99 14.02 -5.25 5.86
CA SER A 99 14.04 -4.60 4.53
C SER A 99 13.20 -5.32 3.46
N ASP A 100 13.07 -6.65 3.53
CA ASP A 100 12.21 -7.46 2.63
C ASP A 100 11.06 -8.08 3.45
N TYR A 101 10.31 -7.20 4.08
CA TYR A 101 9.29 -7.57 5.05
C TYR A 101 8.20 -8.48 4.47
N ALA A 102 7.66 -8.13 3.31
CA ALA A 102 6.56 -8.88 2.69
C ALA A 102 6.94 -10.35 2.41
N THR A 103 8.15 -10.57 1.87
CA THR A 103 8.65 -11.93 1.61
C THR A 103 8.95 -12.68 2.92
N LYS A 104 9.55 -11.99 3.90
CA LYS A 104 9.94 -12.58 5.18
C LYS A 104 8.72 -13.05 5.94
N ILE A 105 7.72 -12.17 6.14
CA ILE A 105 6.55 -12.48 6.96
C ILE A 105 5.73 -13.66 6.40
N LEU A 106 5.57 -13.75 5.07
CA LEU A 106 4.88 -14.88 4.45
C LEU A 106 5.68 -16.19 4.55
N THR A 107 7.01 -16.10 4.53
CA THR A 107 7.89 -17.27 4.73
C THR A 107 7.82 -17.79 6.15
N GLU A 108 7.87 -16.89 7.14
CA GLU A 108 7.76 -17.20 8.57
C GLU A 108 6.36 -17.71 8.91
N ALA A 109 5.29 -17.14 8.32
CA ALA A 109 3.94 -17.66 8.46
C ALA A 109 3.83 -19.12 7.99
N THR A 110 4.44 -19.44 6.83
CA THR A 110 4.47 -20.81 6.29
C THR A 110 5.27 -21.78 7.17
N ALA A 111 6.31 -21.27 7.85
CA ALA A 111 7.14 -22.05 8.78
C ALA A 111 6.51 -22.20 10.17
N GLY A 112 5.52 -21.37 10.51
CA GLY A 112 4.92 -21.29 11.85
C GLY A 112 5.85 -20.61 12.87
N ASP A 113 6.72 -19.70 12.44
CA ASP A 113 7.76 -19.02 13.23
C ASP A 113 7.61 -17.49 13.11
N LEU A 114 6.38 -17.01 13.21
CA LEU A 114 6.06 -15.57 13.16
C LEU A 114 6.49 -14.89 14.48
N PRO A 115 6.88 -13.59 14.43
CA PRO A 115 7.04 -12.79 15.63
C PRO A 115 5.71 -12.60 16.37
N ASP A 116 5.74 -12.09 17.60
CA ASP A 116 4.52 -11.88 18.39
C ASP A 116 3.62 -10.80 17.80
N LEU A 117 4.23 -9.72 17.27
CA LEU A 117 3.56 -8.56 16.70
C LEU A 117 3.93 -8.42 15.22
N ILE A 118 2.94 -8.15 14.39
CA ILE A 118 3.06 -8.15 12.93
C ILE A 118 2.43 -6.89 12.35
N ASN A 119 3.22 -6.11 11.59
CA ASN A 119 2.66 -5.06 10.76
C ASN A 119 1.90 -5.68 9.58
N CYS A 120 0.63 -5.35 9.48
CA CYS A 120 -0.26 -5.82 8.41
C CYS A 120 -0.47 -4.69 7.40
N ASN A 121 0.34 -4.65 6.36
CA ASN A 121 0.13 -3.74 5.23
C ASN A 121 -1.00 -4.25 4.32
N THR A 122 -1.33 -3.49 3.28
CA THR A 122 -2.44 -3.76 2.37
C THR A 122 -2.49 -5.23 1.91
N GLY A 123 -3.57 -5.93 2.25
CA GLY A 123 -3.81 -7.35 1.91
C GLY A 123 -3.16 -8.36 2.88
N THR A 124 -2.19 -7.96 3.70
CA THR A 124 -1.48 -8.89 4.61
C THR A 124 -2.41 -9.43 5.69
N THR A 125 -3.32 -8.62 6.24
CA THR A 125 -4.32 -9.07 7.22
C THR A 125 -5.13 -10.24 6.67
N GLN A 126 -5.67 -10.12 5.46
CA GLN A 126 -6.52 -11.13 4.83
C GLN A 126 -5.76 -12.43 4.55
N ILE A 127 -4.54 -12.31 4.02
CA ILE A 127 -3.67 -13.45 3.71
C ILE A 127 -3.32 -14.23 4.99
N LEU A 128 -2.87 -13.54 6.03
CA LEU A 128 -2.45 -14.17 7.28
C LEU A 128 -3.63 -14.69 8.11
N ALA A 129 -4.76 -13.98 8.11
CA ALA A 129 -5.99 -14.43 8.77
C ALA A 129 -6.54 -15.71 8.14
N ASN A 130 -6.62 -15.77 6.80
CA ASN A 130 -7.01 -16.99 6.07
C ASN A 130 -6.08 -18.17 6.37
N ALA A 131 -4.78 -17.92 6.52
CA ALA A 131 -3.81 -18.94 6.91
C ALA A 131 -3.91 -19.37 8.38
N GLY A 132 -4.76 -18.73 9.20
CA GLY A 132 -4.85 -18.97 10.64
C GLY A 132 -3.61 -18.48 11.41
N ALA A 133 -2.87 -17.55 10.85
CA ALA A 133 -1.59 -17.04 11.38
C ALA A 133 -1.77 -15.82 12.31
N LEU A 134 -2.96 -15.23 12.38
CA LEU A 134 -3.30 -14.11 13.26
C LEU A 134 -4.35 -14.51 14.29
N GLN A 135 -4.32 -13.85 15.45
CA GLN A 135 -5.39 -13.93 16.47
C GLN A 135 -6.48 -12.90 16.15
N LYS A 136 -7.72 -13.22 16.53
CA LYS A 136 -8.85 -12.28 16.46
C LYS A 136 -8.84 -11.34 17.65
N PHE A 137 -9.19 -10.08 17.41
CA PHE A 137 -9.48 -9.12 18.46
C PHE A 137 -10.94 -9.25 18.93
N ASP A 138 -11.17 -9.11 20.24
CA ASP A 138 -12.51 -8.96 20.81
C ASP A 138 -13.00 -7.50 20.64
N VAL A 139 -13.59 -7.22 19.48
CA VAL A 139 -14.05 -5.87 19.13
C VAL A 139 -15.17 -5.38 20.05
N ASP A 140 -16.01 -6.28 20.57
CA ASP A 140 -17.06 -5.89 21.50
C ASP A 140 -16.43 -5.39 22.83
N ALA A 141 -15.37 -6.03 23.29
CA ALA A 141 -14.60 -5.56 24.45
C ALA A 141 -13.88 -4.22 24.16
N LEU A 142 -13.30 -4.06 22.96
CA LEU A 142 -12.65 -2.81 22.54
C LEU A 142 -13.64 -1.65 22.44
N LYS A 143 -14.84 -1.87 21.91
CA LYS A 143 -15.92 -0.88 21.84
C LYS A 143 -16.51 -0.53 23.21
N ALA A 144 -16.53 -1.49 24.13
CA ALA A 144 -16.96 -1.26 25.51
C ALA A 144 -15.95 -0.44 26.33
N ASP A 145 -14.71 -0.38 25.90
CA ASP A 145 -13.65 0.43 26.51
C ASP A 145 -13.79 1.90 26.07
N THR A 146 -14.45 2.70 26.91
CA THR A 146 -14.72 4.12 26.62
C THR A 146 -13.47 5.01 26.60
N GLU A 147 -12.35 4.55 27.19
CA GLU A 147 -11.08 5.27 27.17
C GLU A 147 -10.32 5.01 25.85
N TYR A 148 -10.46 3.79 25.31
CA TYR A 148 -9.83 3.42 24.05
C TYR A 148 -10.50 4.07 22.82
N LYS A 149 -11.84 4.35 22.88
CA LYS A 149 -12.60 5.01 21.82
C LYS A 149 -12.45 4.33 20.46
N PHE A 150 -12.80 3.04 20.37
CA PHE A 150 -12.67 2.26 19.14
C PHE A 150 -13.37 2.93 17.93
N ASP A 151 -14.54 3.55 18.15
CA ASP A 151 -15.33 4.19 17.09
C ASP A 151 -14.72 5.52 16.57
N ASP A 152 -13.56 5.96 17.10
CA ASP A 152 -12.80 7.09 16.60
C ASP A 152 -11.88 6.72 15.42
N PHE A 153 -11.70 5.45 15.12
CA PHE A 153 -11.03 5.03 13.90
C PHE A 153 -11.86 5.42 12.67
N TRP A 154 -11.17 5.66 11.54
CA TRP A 154 -11.86 5.85 10.26
C TRP A 154 -12.61 4.57 9.86
N ASP A 155 -13.84 4.70 9.35
CA ASP A 155 -14.65 3.55 8.89
C ASP A 155 -13.91 2.72 7.83
N ALA A 156 -13.08 3.36 7.02
CA ALA A 156 -12.25 2.70 6.01
C ALA A 156 -11.30 1.64 6.61
N ALA A 157 -10.94 1.72 7.89
CA ALA A 157 -10.04 0.77 8.55
C ALA A 157 -10.61 -0.65 8.58
N GLU A 158 -11.95 -0.81 8.62
CA GLU A 158 -12.59 -2.13 8.59
C GLU A 158 -12.12 -2.95 7.39
N ARG A 159 -12.08 -2.36 6.18
CA ARG A 159 -11.63 -3.03 4.96
C ARG A 159 -10.21 -3.62 5.06
N TYR A 160 -9.31 -2.94 5.77
CA TYR A 160 -7.90 -3.31 5.85
C TYR A 160 -7.57 -4.24 7.01
N CYS A 161 -8.37 -4.17 8.07
CA CYS A 161 -8.09 -4.84 9.34
C CYS A 161 -8.94 -6.10 9.58
N THR A 162 -9.92 -6.39 8.70
CA THR A 162 -10.84 -7.52 8.86
C THR A 162 -10.65 -8.62 7.83
N TYR A 163 -11.07 -9.83 8.19
CA TYR A 163 -11.24 -10.96 7.31
C TYR A 163 -12.46 -11.78 7.77
N ASP A 164 -13.36 -12.12 6.85
CA ASP A 164 -14.62 -12.85 7.12
C ASP A 164 -15.45 -12.21 8.27
N GLY A 165 -15.45 -10.87 8.31
CA GLY A 165 -16.20 -10.07 9.29
C GLY A 165 -15.56 -9.97 10.70
N ASP A 166 -14.41 -10.60 10.94
CA ASP A 166 -13.66 -10.51 12.20
C ASP A 166 -12.43 -9.62 12.05
N TRP A 167 -12.06 -8.91 13.10
CA TRP A 167 -10.87 -8.07 13.16
C TRP A 167 -9.64 -8.88 13.57
N TYR A 168 -8.56 -8.82 12.76
CA TYR A 168 -7.30 -9.51 12.97
C TYR A 168 -6.11 -8.56 13.13
N SER A 169 -6.31 -7.29 12.82
CA SER A 169 -5.36 -6.23 13.13
C SER A 169 -6.11 -4.99 13.63
N LEU A 170 -5.40 -4.09 14.33
CA LEU A 170 -5.93 -2.76 14.67
C LEU A 170 -5.22 -1.72 13.81
N PRO A 171 -5.93 -0.64 13.39
CA PRO A 171 -5.36 0.39 12.53
C PRO A 171 -4.15 1.05 13.19
N LEU A 172 -3.04 1.18 12.47
CA LEU A 172 -1.80 1.76 12.97
C LEU A 172 -1.45 3.07 12.27
N ASP A 173 -1.36 3.02 10.96
CA ASP A 173 -1.05 4.16 10.12
C ASP A 173 -1.62 3.97 8.71
N GLY A 174 -1.29 4.88 7.82
CA GLY A 174 -1.66 4.78 6.42
C GLY A 174 -1.27 6.01 5.64
N GLY A 175 -1.77 6.08 4.44
CA GLY A 175 -1.58 7.22 3.56
C GLY A 175 -2.52 7.16 2.37
N ASN A 176 -2.88 8.31 1.87
CA ASN A 176 -3.56 8.44 0.60
C ASN A 176 -2.66 9.14 -0.41
N TYR A 177 -3.08 9.09 -1.65
CA TYR A 177 -2.54 10.01 -2.63
C TYR A 177 -3.32 11.32 -2.59
N GLY A 178 -2.64 12.38 -3.02
CA GLY A 178 -3.21 13.68 -3.25
C GLY A 178 -2.54 14.34 -4.46
N TRP A 179 -2.97 15.51 -4.82
CA TRP A 179 -2.41 16.25 -5.94
C TRP A 179 -1.76 17.53 -5.48
N VAL A 180 -0.67 17.90 -6.11
CA VAL A 180 0.02 19.18 -5.91
C VAL A 180 0.27 19.86 -7.24
N TYR A 181 0.32 21.20 -7.23
CA TYR A 181 0.56 22.00 -8.42
C TYR A 181 1.55 23.14 -8.15
N ASN A 182 2.26 23.58 -9.16
CA ASN A 182 3.14 24.72 -9.13
C ASN A 182 2.32 26.01 -9.33
N VAL A 183 2.17 26.81 -8.27
CA VAL A 183 1.35 28.02 -8.25
C VAL A 183 1.80 29.01 -9.31
N ASP A 184 3.11 29.24 -9.43
CA ASP A 184 3.66 30.23 -10.36
C ASP A 184 3.38 29.88 -11.84
N MET A 185 3.38 28.57 -12.16
CA MET A 185 3.06 28.11 -13.52
C MET A 185 1.58 28.27 -13.83
N PHE A 186 0.71 27.97 -12.85
CA PHE A 186 -0.74 28.11 -12.99
C PHE A 186 -1.13 29.58 -13.11
N ASP A 187 -0.61 30.45 -12.24
CA ASP A 187 -0.84 31.89 -12.29
C ASP A 187 -0.41 32.50 -13.62
N LYS A 188 0.75 32.07 -14.15
CA LYS A 188 1.29 32.55 -15.42
C LYS A 188 0.40 32.15 -16.60
N CYS A 189 -0.26 31.02 -16.53
CA CYS A 189 -1.20 30.53 -17.53
C CYS A 189 -2.65 31.01 -17.30
N GLY A 190 -2.92 31.68 -16.16
CA GLY A 190 -4.27 32.11 -15.78
C GLY A 190 -5.19 30.94 -15.46
N ILE A 191 -4.66 29.83 -14.97
CA ILE A 191 -5.43 28.66 -14.57
C ILE A 191 -5.82 28.81 -13.10
N GLU A 192 -7.12 28.84 -12.81
CA GLU A 192 -7.66 28.81 -11.45
C GLU A 192 -7.93 27.35 -11.07
N VAL A 193 -7.42 26.90 -9.90
CA VAL A 193 -7.70 25.58 -9.36
C VAL A 193 -9.04 25.58 -8.65
N PRO A 194 -10.02 24.76 -9.08
CA PRO A 194 -11.32 24.69 -8.40
C PRO A 194 -11.18 24.15 -6.96
N GLU A 195 -11.99 24.66 -6.05
CA GLU A 195 -12.00 24.22 -4.64
C GLU A 195 -12.29 22.72 -4.52
N ASP A 196 -13.19 22.19 -5.35
CA ASP A 196 -13.59 20.78 -5.35
C ASP A 196 -12.73 19.89 -6.28
N GLY A 197 -11.60 20.39 -6.81
CA GLY A 197 -10.79 19.73 -7.84
C GLY A 197 -11.33 19.94 -9.24
N PHE A 198 -10.51 19.66 -10.24
CA PHE A 198 -10.90 19.76 -11.66
C PHE A 198 -11.85 18.62 -12.04
N THR A 199 -12.89 18.92 -12.80
CA THR A 199 -13.57 17.87 -13.58
C THR A 199 -12.63 17.34 -14.67
N TRP A 200 -12.91 16.18 -15.26
CA TRP A 200 -12.10 15.62 -16.35
C TRP A 200 -11.97 16.58 -17.54
N ASP A 201 -13.04 17.30 -17.88
CA ASP A 201 -13.01 18.31 -18.94
C ASP A 201 -12.12 19.49 -18.55
N GLU A 202 -12.25 20.00 -17.33
CA GLU A 202 -11.43 21.10 -16.82
C GLU A 202 -9.95 20.68 -16.67
N PHE A 203 -9.68 19.45 -16.22
CA PHE A 203 -8.34 18.89 -16.14
C PHE A 203 -7.67 18.81 -17.51
N THR A 204 -8.41 18.34 -18.51
CA THR A 204 -7.94 18.29 -19.90
C THR A 204 -7.64 19.69 -20.43
N GLU A 205 -8.51 20.68 -20.18
CA GLU A 205 -8.29 22.07 -20.63
C GLU A 205 -7.11 22.72 -19.89
N ALA A 206 -6.92 22.44 -18.59
CA ALA A 206 -5.73 22.89 -17.85
C ALA A 206 -4.46 22.27 -18.45
N CYS A 207 -4.44 20.98 -18.73
CA CYS A 207 -3.32 20.33 -19.40
C CYS A 207 -3.02 20.94 -20.77
N LYS A 208 -4.03 21.21 -21.57
CA LYS A 208 -3.87 21.84 -22.87
C LYS A 208 -3.29 23.25 -22.74
N THR A 209 -3.81 24.07 -21.82
CA THR A 209 -3.32 25.43 -21.58
C THR A 209 -1.85 25.40 -21.16
N LEU A 210 -1.45 24.50 -20.26
CA LEU A 210 -0.06 24.31 -19.86
C LEU A 210 0.83 23.92 -21.03
N MET A 211 0.36 23.04 -21.92
CA MET A 211 1.10 22.63 -23.12
C MET A 211 1.24 23.76 -24.15
N GLU A 212 0.26 24.64 -24.29
CA GLU A 212 0.36 25.84 -25.16
C GLU A 212 1.47 26.80 -24.68
N HIS A 213 1.79 26.79 -23.37
CA HIS A 213 2.85 27.58 -22.73
C HIS A 213 4.13 26.78 -22.44
N LYS A 214 4.22 25.53 -22.92
CA LYS A 214 5.29 24.57 -22.62
C LYS A 214 6.70 25.18 -22.68
N ASP A 215 7.04 25.85 -23.80
CA ASP A 215 8.38 26.41 -24.01
C ASP A 215 8.67 27.56 -23.05
N GLU A 216 7.67 28.37 -22.70
CA GLU A 216 7.77 29.50 -21.77
C GLU A 216 7.92 29.03 -20.32
N LEU A 217 7.23 27.93 -19.96
CA LEU A 217 7.28 27.33 -18.64
C LEU A 217 8.52 26.44 -18.46
N GLY A 218 9.07 25.89 -19.54
CA GLY A 218 10.16 24.94 -19.51
C GLY A 218 9.74 23.52 -19.11
N ILE A 219 8.44 23.20 -19.18
CA ILE A 219 7.92 21.90 -18.80
C ILE A 219 8.08 20.86 -19.92
N GLU A 220 8.19 19.59 -19.57
CA GLU A 220 8.14 18.47 -20.50
C GLU A 220 6.69 18.05 -20.77
N TYR A 221 5.89 17.97 -19.70
CA TYR A 221 4.48 17.59 -19.67
C TYR A 221 3.74 18.44 -18.64
N PRO A 222 2.42 18.65 -18.78
CA PRO A 222 1.59 19.22 -17.72
C PRO A 222 1.63 18.42 -16.43
N THR A 223 1.54 17.09 -16.54
CA THR A 223 1.51 16.17 -15.42
C THR A 223 2.04 14.79 -15.78
N ILE A 224 2.20 13.97 -14.76
CA ILE A 224 2.43 12.53 -14.81
C ILE A 224 1.41 11.90 -13.86
N ILE A 225 0.56 11.02 -14.36
CA ILE A 225 -0.52 10.38 -13.59
C ILE A 225 -0.17 9.00 -13.07
N ASN A 226 0.82 8.35 -13.67
CA ASN A 226 1.31 7.05 -13.26
C ASN A 226 2.47 7.22 -12.28
N ASP A 227 2.30 6.73 -11.06
CA ASP A 227 3.32 6.74 -10.03
C ASP A 227 4.16 5.46 -9.99
N MET A 228 3.86 4.48 -10.86
CA MET A 228 4.61 3.22 -11.00
C MET A 228 4.59 2.30 -9.77
N SER A 229 3.81 2.58 -8.73
CA SER A 229 3.72 1.70 -7.57
C SER A 229 2.94 0.44 -7.89
N SER A 230 1.78 0.61 -8.52
CA SER A 230 1.01 -0.50 -9.05
C SER A 230 0.08 -0.03 -10.17
N ALA A 231 -0.28 -0.97 -11.03
CA ALA A 231 -1.29 -0.75 -12.07
C ALA A 231 -2.65 -0.39 -11.44
N ILE A 232 -2.99 -1.02 -10.31
CA ILE A 232 -4.23 -0.74 -9.57
C ILE A 232 -4.22 0.72 -9.09
N ASP A 233 -3.16 1.16 -8.42
CA ASP A 233 -3.07 2.50 -7.84
C ASP A 233 -3.18 3.59 -8.91
N THR A 234 -2.66 3.31 -10.11
CA THR A 234 -2.73 4.25 -11.23
C THR A 234 -4.15 4.39 -11.76
N MET A 235 -4.88 3.30 -11.94
CA MET A 235 -6.16 3.30 -12.64
C MET A 235 -7.39 3.31 -11.73
N TYR A 236 -7.25 2.90 -10.47
CA TYR A 236 -8.37 2.83 -9.52
C TYR A 236 -9.17 4.15 -9.41
N PRO A 237 -8.53 5.34 -9.26
CA PRO A 237 -9.29 6.58 -9.18
C PRO A 237 -10.14 6.82 -10.44
N TRP A 238 -9.53 6.74 -11.61
CA TRP A 238 -10.20 6.98 -12.89
C TRP A 238 -11.35 6.02 -13.16
N ILE A 239 -11.17 4.72 -12.83
CA ILE A 239 -12.21 3.70 -12.96
C ILE A 239 -13.38 4.01 -12.02
N THR A 240 -13.09 4.34 -10.76
CA THR A 240 -14.10 4.64 -9.76
C THR A 240 -14.85 5.94 -10.08
N GLU A 241 -14.14 6.97 -10.54
CA GLU A 241 -14.74 8.23 -10.99
C GLU A 241 -15.68 8.02 -12.19
N ALA A 242 -15.34 7.12 -13.10
CA ALA A 242 -16.22 6.76 -14.21
C ALA A 242 -17.47 5.95 -13.76
N GLY A 243 -17.52 5.50 -12.51
CA GLY A 243 -18.61 4.68 -11.99
C GLY A 243 -18.33 3.17 -12.03
N GLY A 244 -17.09 2.76 -12.38
CA GLY A 244 -16.69 1.36 -12.37
C GLY A 244 -16.46 0.84 -10.94
N SER A 245 -16.88 -0.40 -10.69
CA SER A 245 -16.68 -1.10 -9.41
C SER A 245 -15.78 -2.31 -9.60
N TYR A 246 -14.90 -2.58 -8.60
CA TYR A 246 -14.05 -3.76 -8.66
C TYR A 246 -14.86 -5.05 -8.52
N LEU A 247 -15.75 -5.11 -7.53
CA LEU A 247 -16.69 -6.21 -7.39
C LEU A 247 -18.13 -5.77 -7.68
N ASN A 248 -18.86 -6.63 -8.37
CA ASN A 248 -20.31 -6.54 -8.55
C ASN A 248 -21.03 -7.09 -7.30
N ASP A 249 -22.32 -6.83 -7.16
CA ASP A 249 -23.16 -7.33 -6.05
C ASP A 249 -23.16 -8.87 -5.92
N ASP A 250 -22.84 -9.58 -6.97
CA ASP A 250 -22.75 -11.05 -6.99
C ASP A 250 -21.36 -11.58 -6.67
N GLY A 251 -20.40 -10.70 -6.34
CA GLY A 251 -19.03 -11.04 -6.00
C GLY A 251 -18.12 -11.28 -7.21
N THR A 252 -18.61 -11.07 -8.43
CA THR A 252 -17.76 -11.14 -9.63
C THR A 252 -17.02 -9.84 -9.89
N CYS A 253 -15.87 -9.89 -10.55
CA CYS A 253 -15.12 -8.70 -10.93
C CYS A 253 -15.88 -7.87 -11.98
N GLY A 254 -16.02 -6.56 -11.75
CA GLY A 254 -16.70 -5.61 -12.62
C GLY A 254 -15.79 -4.77 -13.51
N TRP A 255 -14.47 -4.98 -13.46
CA TRP A 255 -13.49 -4.15 -14.17
C TRP A 255 -13.38 -4.41 -15.68
N ASN A 256 -14.48 -4.83 -16.28
CA ASN A 256 -14.67 -4.85 -17.73
C ASN A 256 -15.96 -4.12 -18.17
N SER A 257 -16.57 -3.36 -17.26
CA SER A 257 -17.76 -2.56 -17.55
C SER A 257 -17.47 -1.44 -18.58
N ASP A 258 -18.52 -0.85 -19.15
CA ASP A 258 -18.38 0.28 -20.08
C ASP A 258 -17.76 1.51 -19.38
N GLU A 259 -18.02 1.68 -18.08
CA GLU A 259 -17.44 2.71 -17.23
C GLU A 259 -15.92 2.52 -17.09
N THR A 260 -15.47 1.28 -16.86
CA THR A 260 -14.03 0.97 -16.82
C THR A 260 -13.37 1.25 -18.15
N VAL A 261 -13.99 0.85 -19.26
CA VAL A 261 -13.48 1.17 -20.61
C VAL A 261 -13.38 2.68 -20.81
N THR A 262 -14.39 3.44 -20.40
CA THR A 262 -14.39 4.91 -20.48
C THR A 262 -13.21 5.52 -19.72
N ALA A 263 -12.87 5.01 -18.52
CA ALA A 263 -11.71 5.47 -17.75
C ALA A 263 -10.39 5.24 -18.50
N PHE A 264 -10.23 4.04 -19.09
CA PHE A 264 -9.02 3.73 -19.88
C PHE A 264 -8.93 4.59 -21.15
N GLU A 265 -10.04 4.80 -21.85
CA GLU A 265 -10.10 5.67 -23.05
C GLU A 265 -9.76 7.11 -22.68
N TYR A 266 -10.26 7.62 -21.53
CA TYR A 266 -9.95 8.96 -21.06
C TYR A 266 -8.44 9.12 -20.78
N VAL A 267 -7.86 8.22 -19.98
CA VAL A 267 -6.41 8.27 -19.66
C VAL A 267 -5.58 8.13 -20.94
N LYS A 268 -5.98 7.22 -21.86
CA LYS A 268 -5.32 7.06 -23.15
C LYS A 268 -5.38 8.34 -23.97
N SER A 269 -6.50 9.07 -23.95
CA SER A 269 -6.62 10.35 -24.67
C SER A 269 -5.62 11.41 -24.17
N LEU A 270 -5.35 11.46 -22.85
CA LEU A 270 -4.33 12.36 -22.29
C LEU A 270 -2.91 12.00 -22.77
N VAL A 271 -2.63 10.70 -22.94
CA VAL A 271 -1.36 10.22 -23.50
C VAL A 271 -1.26 10.55 -24.99
N ASP A 272 -2.30 10.28 -25.77
CA ASP A 272 -2.33 10.48 -27.23
C ASP A 272 -2.22 11.98 -27.61
N GLU A 273 -2.79 12.88 -26.80
CA GLU A 273 -2.65 14.34 -26.93
C GLU A 273 -1.30 14.87 -26.41
N GLY A 274 -0.50 14.01 -25.78
CA GLY A 274 0.82 14.36 -25.24
C GLY A 274 0.79 15.18 -23.96
N TYR A 275 -0.32 15.18 -23.22
CA TYR A 275 -0.45 15.86 -21.92
C TYR A 275 0.22 15.08 -20.80
N VAL A 276 0.28 13.77 -20.93
CA VAL A 276 1.03 12.88 -20.04
C VAL A 276 1.98 12.01 -20.87
N PRO A 277 3.13 11.62 -20.32
CA PRO A 277 4.04 10.72 -21.04
C PRO A 277 3.42 9.33 -21.17
N ALA A 278 3.82 8.60 -22.22
CA ALA A 278 3.57 7.16 -22.28
C ALA A 278 4.22 6.47 -21.05
N ILE A 279 3.55 5.45 -20.52
CA ILE A 279 3.96 4.76 -19.29
C ILE A 279 5.40 4.26 -19.36
N GLU A 280 5.85 3.79 -20.51
CA GLU A 280 7.22 3.36 -20.78
C GLU A 280 8.31 4.45 -20.65
N LYS A 281 7.89 5.74 -20.64
CA LYS A 281 8.80 6.90 -20.52
C LYS A 281 8.95 7.39 -19.10
N LEU A 282 8.21 6.82 -18.18
CA LEU A 282 8.30 7.17 -16.76
C LEU A 282 9.57 6.54 -16.17
N GLY A 283 10.27 7.32 -15.38
CA GLY A 283 11.49 6.86 -14.69
C GLY A 283 11.18 5.93 -13.50
N ASP A 284 12.18 5.76 -12.64
CA ASP A 284 12.19 4.78 -11.57
C ASP A 284 11.29 5.16 -10.36
N GLY A 285 9.97 5.19 -10.54
CA GLY A 285 9.00 5.29 -9.45
C GLY A 285 8.71 6.70 -8.91
N TYR A 286 8.09 6.80 -7.73
CA TYR A 286 7.63 8.05 -7.07
C TYR A 286 8.66 9.17 -7.02
N TYR A 287 9.90 8.84 -6.73
CA TYR A 287 10.99 9.82 -6.62
C TYR A 287 11.28 10.52 -7.94
N ALA A 288 11.14 9.82 -9.07
CA ALA A 288 11.34 10.40 -10.37
C ALA A 288 10.28 11.47 -10.66
N LEU A 289 9.02 11.22 -10.28
CA LEU A 289 7.91 12.15 -10.44
C LEU A 289 8.12 13.43 -9.62
N ILE A 290 8.39 13.28 -8.32
CA ILE A 290 8.64 14.43 -7.42
C ILE A 290 9.92 15.17 -7.86
N THR A 291 10.95 14.46 -8.32
CA THR A 291 12.17 15.09 -8.85
C THR A 291 11.87 15.95 -10.07
N LYS A 292 11.02 15.49 -10.99
CA LYS A 292 10.60 16.28 -12.16
C LYS A 292 9.78 17.50 -11.75
N PHE A 293 8.89 17.36 -10.78
CA PHE A 293 8.10 18.47 -10.24
C PHE A 293 9.01 19.52 -9.60
N ASN A 294 9.92 19.13 -8.71
CA ASN A 294 10.89 20.02 -8.09
C ASN A 294 11.81 20.72 -9.10
N ALA A 295 12.14 20.03 -10.20
CA ALA A 295 12.94 20.61 -11.29
C ALA A 295 12.12 21.53 -12.23
N GLY A 296 10.82 21.69 -12.00
CA GLY A 296 9.93 22.49 -12.85
C GLY A 296 9.70 21.87 -14.24
N GLN A 297 9.88 20.55 -14.39
CA GLN A 297 9.67 19.84 -15.66
C GLN A 297 8.21 19.40 -15.86
N ILE A 298 7.41 19.41 -14.79
CA ILE A 298 5.96 19.21 -14.81
C ILE A 298 5.29 20.25 -13.93
N ALA A 299 4.07 20.62 -14.25
CA ALA A 299 3.34 21.69 -13.55
C ALA A 299 2.49 21.19 -12.38
N MET A 300 2.06 19.94 -12.41
CA MET A 300 1.29 19.30 -11.33
C MET A 300 1.63 17.82 -11.28
N CYS A 301 1.45 17.21 -10.13
CA CYS A 301 1.64 15.77 -9.98
C CYS A 301 0.81 15.20 -8.83
N ARG A 302 0.50 13.92 -8.98
CA ARG A 302 -0.05 13.08 -7.93
C ARG A 302 1.08 12.63 -7.01
N VAL A 303 0.92 12.80 -5.71
CA VAL A 303 1.94 12.48 -4.71
C VAL A 303 1.34 11.69 -3.56
N ALA A 304 2.04 10.67 -3.09
CA ALA A 304 1.65 9.96 -1.89
C ALA A 304 1.99 10.79 -0.64
N LEU A 305 1.10 10.80 0.37
CA LEU A 305 1.31 11.57 1.60
C LEU A 305 2.68 11.29 2.21
N TRP A 306 3.07 10.02 2.32
CA TRP A 306 4.37 9.61 2.90
C TRP A 306 5.60 10.06 2.10
N ASN A 307 5.42 10.49 0.85
CA ASN A 307 6.48 11.02 -0.02
C ASN A 307 6.45 12.55 -0.15
N SER A 308 5.45 13.22 0.43
CA SER A 308 5.28 14.67 0.28
C SER A 308 6.43 15.50 0.89
N THR A 309 7.19 14.94 1.84
CA THR A 309 8.40 15.57 2.39
C THR A 309 9.56 15.72 1.39
N TYR A 310 9.49 15.06 0.23
CA TYR A 310 10.46 15.25 -0.85
C TYR A 310 10.12 16.46 -1.76
N LEU A 311 8.94 17.06 -1.60
CA LEU A 311 8.62 18.35 -2.23
C LEU A 311 9.53 19.43 -1.63
N GLN A 312 10.08 20.30 -2.49
CA GLN A 312 11.06 21.28 -2.07
C GLN A 312 10.40 22.64 -1.79
N ASP A 313 10.81 23.29 -0.71
CA ASP A 313 10.27 24.59 -0.27
C ASP A 313 10.63 25.75 -1.21
N ASP A 314 11.59 25.61 -2.10
CA ASP A 314 11.96 26.61 -3.10
C ASP A 314 11.06 26.56 -4.36
N VAL A 315 10.18 25.57 -4.45
CA VAL A 315 9.07 25.53 -5.42
C VAL A 315 7.83 26.10 -4.75
N ASN A 316 7.20 27.08 -5.37
CA ASN A 316 5.92 27.62 -4.89
C ASN A 316 4.79 26.65 -5.26
N TRP A 317 4.47 25.72 -4.36
CA TRP A 317 3.47 24.68 -4.60
C TRP A 317 2.36 24.68 -3.56
N LYS A 318 1.21 24.14 -3.95
CA LYS A 318 0.06 23.88 -3.09
C LYS A 318 -0.54 22.50 -3.39
N ALA A 319 -1.16 21.93 -2.37
CA ALA A 319 -2.06 20.80 -2.59
C ALA A 319 -3.36 21.26 -3.29
N MET A 320 -3.98 20.34 -4.00
CA MET A 320 -5.32 20.49 -4.58
C MET A 320 -6.09 19.19 -4.44
N ASN A 321 -7.41 19.26 -4.45
CA ASN A 321 -8.24 18.08 -4.50
C ASN A 321 -7.98 17.27 -5.77
N ALA A 322 -8.13 15.94 -5.70
CA ALA A 322 -7.99 15.07 -6.85
C ALA A 322 -8.93 15.50 -7.99
N PRO A 323 -8.58 15.25 -9.25
CA PRO A 323 -9.54 15.34 -10.34
C PRO A 323 -10.80 14.54 -10.02
N ARG A 324 -11.90 14.84 -10.68
CA ARG A 324 -13.19 14.18 -10.50
C ARG A 324 -13.89 14.02 -11.83
N ALA A 325 -14.78 13.04 -11.94
CA ALA A 325 -15.61 12.89 -13.12
C ALA A 325 -16.49 14.14 -13.37
N ASN A 326 -16.96 14.29 -14.60
CA ASN A 326 -17.78 15.46 -14.97
C ASN A 326 -19.13 15.53 -14.23
N ASP A 327 -19.60 14.43 -13.66
CA ASP A 327 -20.79 14.37 -12.79
C ASP A 327 -20.50 14.71 -11.32
N GLY A 328 -19.23 14.91 -10.97
CA GLY A 328 -18.76 15.25 -9.63
C GLY A 328 -18.28 14.06 -8.81
N THR A 329 -18.36 12.82 -9.32
CA THR A 329 -17.80 11.64 -8.65
C THR A 329 -16.28 11.79 -8.53
N GLN A 330 -15.75 11.60 -7.33
CA GLN A 330 -14.33 11.77 -7.01
C GLN A 330 -13.80 10.51 -6.33
N ALA A 331 -12.56 10.15 -6.64
CA ALA A 331 -11.91 9.02 -6.04
C ALA A 331 -10.41 9.24 -5.91
N GLU A 332 -9.79 8.59 -4.92
CA GLU A 332 -8.35 8.51 -4.77
C GLU A 332 -7.99 7.20 -4.05
N VAL A 333 -6.73 6.84 -4.07
CA VAL A 333 -6.24 5.63 -3.39
C VAL A 333 -5.96 5.93 -1.93
N LEU A 334 -6.45 5.04 -1.06
CA LEU A 334 -6.16 4.99 0.36
C LEU A 334 -5.47 3.68 0.70
N PHE A 335 -4.41 3.75 1.50
CA PHE A 335 -3.80 2.60 2.15
C PHE A 335 -3.89 2.77 3.66
N LEU A 336 -4.37 1.75 4.35
CA LEU A 336 -4.26 1.66 5.80
C LEU A 336 -3.49 0.40 6.17
N ASN A 337 -2.64 0.54 7.15
CA ASN A 337 -1.86 -0.54 7.73
C ASN A 337 -2.38 -0.82 9.13
N GLY A 338 -2.35 -2.07 9.50
CA GLY A 338 -2.70 -2.51 10.84
C GLY A 338 -1.53 -3.13 11.58
N ILE A 339 -1.74 -3.41 12.86
CA ILE A 339 -0.86 -4.24 13.67
C ILE A 339 -1.67 -5.39 14.25
N GLY A 340 -1.19 -6.61 14.03
CA GLY A 340 -1.83 -7.86 14.47
C GLY A 340 -1.00 -8.64 15.46
N ILE A 341 -1.64 -9.63 16.11
CA ILE A 341 -1.01 -10.58 17.03
C ILE A 341 -0.88 -11.91 16.31
N SER A 342 0.33 -12.48 16.31
CA SER A 342 0.56 -13.83 15.78
C SER A 342 -0.26 -14.87 16.53
N SER A 343 -0.77 -15.88 15.82
CA SER A 343 -1.41 -17.04 16.46
C SER A 343 -0.46 -17.87 17.31
N SER A 344 0.86 -17.73 17.12
CA SER A 344 1.90 -18.37 17.93
C SER A 344 2.39 -17.55 19.12
N CYS A 345 1.89 -16.33 19.33
CA CYS A 345 2.27 -15.48 20.47
C CYS A 345 1.92 -16.16 21.79
N GLU A 346 2.93 -16.38 22.64
CA GLU A 346 2.76 -17.02 23.95
C GLU A 346 2.17 -16.08 25.02
N ASN A 347 2.23 -14.75 24.78
CA ASN A 347 1.78 -13.72 25.71
C ASN A 347 0.75 -12.77 25.07
N PRO A 348 -0.40 -13.26 24.57
CA PRO A 348 -1.34 -12.46 23.80
C PRO A 348 -1.94 -11.29 24.58
N GLU A 349 -2.15 -11.42 25.90
CA GLU A 349 -2.67 -10.33 26.74
C GLU A 349 -1.68 -9.15 26.82
N ALA A 350 -0.37 -9.44 26.89
CA ALA A 350 0.66 -8.41 26.86
C ALA A 350 0.79 -7.78 25.48
N ALA A 351 0.66 -8.58 24.42
CA ALA A 351 0.66 -8.11 23.04
C ALA A 351 -0.54 -7.18 22.75
N GLU A 352 -1.75 -7.57 23.15
CA GLU A 352 -2.95 -6.74 23.04
C GLU A 352 -2.81 -5.43 23.82
N LYS A 353 -2.26 -5.49 25.03
CA LYS A 353 -2.03 -4.30 25.86
C LYS A 353 -1.09 -3.30 25.16
N PHE A 354 -0.01 -3.79 24.54
CA PHE A 354 0.89 -2.93 23.76
C PHE A 354 0.19 -2.36 22.52
N ILE A 355 -0.50 -3.18 21.74
CA ILE A 355 -1.21 -2.71 20.53
C ILE A 355 -2.26 -1.66 20.90
N LYS A 356 -3.05 -1.87 21.96
CA LYS A 356 -4.01 -0.88 22.45
C LYS A 356 -3.35 0.44 22.84
N TYR A 357 -2.19 0.39 23.49
CA TYR A 357 -1.43 1.60 23.82
C TYR A 357 -0.91 2.29 22.56
N LEU A 358 -0.27 1.54 21.66
CA LEU A 358 0.30 2.06 20.41
C LEU A 358 -0.77 2.74 19.53
N THR A 359 -1.97 2.16 19.46
CA THR A 359 -3.08 2.65 18.64
C THR A 359 -4.06 3.55 19.41
N SER A 360 -3.76 3.92 20.68
CA SER A 360 -4.50 4.91 21.46
C SER A 360 -4.23 6.33 20.95
N GLU A 361 -5.03 7.32 21.41
CA GLU A 361 -4.76 8.74 21.13
C GLU A 361 -3.36 9.17 21.58
N GLU A 362 -2.91 8.72 22.77
CA GLU A 362 -1.58 9.03 23.31
C GLU A 362 -0.47 8.35 22.51
N GLY A 363 -0.59 7.05 22.24
CA GLY A 363 0.42 6.29 21.51
C GLY A 363 0.58 6.80 20.08
N LEU A 364 -0.51 7.07 19.38
CA LEU A 364 -0.46 7.63 18.03
C LEU A 364 0.08 9.06 18.00
N ALA A 365 -0.21 9.89 19.01
CA ALA A 365 0.41 11.22 19.11
C ALA A 365 1.94 11.13 19.23
N LEU A 366 2.45 10.23 20.09
CA LEU A 366 3.88 9.98 20.21
C LEU A 366 4.50 9.42 18.92
N TYR A 367 3.78 8.53 18.25
CA TYR A 367 4.19 7.94 16.98
C TYR A 367 4.28 8.97 15.85
N LEU A 368 3.33 9.92 15.77
CA LEU A 368 3.26 10.92 14.70
C LEU A 368 4.15 12.15 14.98
N GLU A 369 4.55 12.41 16.24
CA GLU A 369 5.27 13.65 16.63
C GLU A 369 6.63 13.80 15.93
N ASP A 370 7.40 12.71 15.78
CA ASP A 370 8.74 12.73 15.16
C ASP A 370 8.76 12.09 13.78
N ASN A 371 7.60 11.89 13.19
CA ASN A 371 7.49 11.17 11.93
C ASN A 371 8.04 12.01 10.77
N THR A 372 9.21 11.62 10.24
CA THR A 372 9.83 12.25 9.06
C THR A 372 9.15 11.85 7.75
N SER A 373 8.22 10.90 7.79
CA SER A 373 7.39 10.44 6.69
C SER A 373 5.93 10.58 7.14
N PRO A 374 5.18 11.61 6.66
CA PRO A 374 3.84 11.85 7.12
C PRO A 374 2.93 10.67 6.83
N GLN A 375 2.11 10.33 7.82
CA GLN A 375 1.14 9.23 7.75
C GLN A 375 -0.24 9.75 8.13
N ILE A 376 -1.28 9.12 7.64
CA ILE A 376 -2.64 9.39 8.11
C ILE A 376 -2.73 9.00 9.58
N ALA A 377 -3.20 9.91 10.41
CA ALA A 377 -3.69 9.56 11.73
C ALA A 377 -4.93 8.69 11.57
N VAL A 378 -4.86 7.43 12.00
CA VAL A 378 -5.96 6.48 11.83
C VAL A 378 -7.17 6.79 12.70
N ARG A 379 -7.05 7.75 13.62
CA ARG A 379 -8.13 8.31 14.42
C ARG A 379 -8.62 9.63 13.87
N GLN A 380 -9.94 9.76 13.70
CA GLN A 380 -10.59 10.96 13.15
C GLN A 380 -10.28 12.22 13.99
N SER A 381 -10.29 12.07 15.33
CA SER A 381 -9.96 13.17 16.26
C SER A 381 -8.54 13.72 16.12
N GLN A 382 -7.64 12.99 15.47
CA GLN A 382 -6.22 13.31 15.32
C GLN A 382 -5.82 13.62 13.87
N ALA A 383 -6.79 13.77 12.95
CA ALA A 383 -6.52 13.96 11.52
C ALA A 383 -5.52 15.08 11.22
N ASP A 384 -5.60 16.21 11.95
CA ASP A 384 -4.70 17.33 11.75
C ASP A 384 -3.23 17.03 12.10
N LEU A 385 -2.93 15.97 12.87
CA LEU A 385 -1.55 15.57 13.16
C LEU A 385 -0.83 15.07 11.91
N SER A 386 -1.55 14.43 10.99
CA SER A 386 -1.01 13.88 9.74
C SER A 386 -0.21 14.89 8.91
N VAL A 387 -0.62 16.15 8.94
CA VAL A 387 -0.09 17.22 8.08
C VAL A 387 0.49 18.38 8.88
N SER A 388 0.60 18.25 10.20
CA SER A 388 1.04 19.34 11.10
C SER A 388 2.49 19.78 10.88
N MET A 389 3.29 18.98 10.19
CA MET A 389 4.68 19.29 9.85
C MET A 389 4.83 20.26 8.67
N PHE A 390 3.78 20.47 7.88
CA PHE A 390 3.81 21.35 6.71
C PHE A 390 3.36 22.77 7.06
N ASP A 391 3.91 23.75 6.32
CA ASP A 391 3.42 25.13 6.38
C ASP A 391 1.98 25.20 5.88
N GLU A 392 1.13 25.99 6.56
CA GLU A 392 -0.28 26.13 6.19
C GLU A 392 -0.48 26.65 4.76
N SER A 393 0.51 27.34 4.17
CA SER A 393 0.44 27.86 2.79
C SER A 393 0.37 26.76 1.73
N HIS A 394 0.75 25.53 2.06
CA HIS A 394 0.71 24.39 1.15
C HIS A 394 -0.66 23.70 1.05
N ASP A 395 -1.63 24.10 1.87
CA ASP A 395 -3.00 23.55 1.91
C ASP A 395 -3.05 22.01 2.11
N MET A 396 -2.06 21.43 2.82
CA MET A 396 -1.92 19.98 3.02
C MET A 396 -3.12 19.33 3.74
N LYS A 397 -3.99 20.10 4.37
CA LYS A 397 -5.25 19.59 4.94
C LYS A 397 -6.17 18.96 3.88
N LEU A 398 -5.99 19.27 2.60
CA LEU A 398 -6.71 18.63 1.51
C LEU A 398 -6.43 17.11 1.41
N PHE A 399 -5.27 16.63 1.91
CA PHE A 399 -5.02 15.19 2.04
C PHE A 399 -5.98 14.55 3.04
N ASN A 400 -6.34 15.24 4.14
CA ASN A 400 -7.34 14.73 5.08
C ASN A 400 -8.74 14.75 4.47
N THR A 401 -9.10 15.81 3.72
CA THR A 401 -10.37 15.85 2.98
C THR A 401 -10.44 14.71 1.96
N GLY A 402 -9.32 14.37 1.33
CA GLY A 402 -9.22 13.23 0.41
C GLY A 402 -9.69 11.90 1.00
N LEU A 403 -9.68 11.74 2.34
CA LEU A 403 -10.17 10.52 3.00
C LEU A 403 -11.67 10.29 2.83
N GLU A 404 -12.44 11.33 2.54
CA GLU A 404 -13.89 11.23 2.34
C GLU A 404 -14.24 10.46 1.05
N TYR A 405 -13.35 10.49 0.03
CA TYR A 405 -13.56 9.83 -1.26
C TYR A 405 -12.47 8.83 -1.62
N ALA A 406 -11.46 8.67 -0.77
CA ALA A 406 -10.39 7.71 -1.03
C ALA A 406 -10.80 6.29 -0.63
N GLY A 407 -10.32 5.32 -1.41
CA GLY A 407 -10.61 3.92 -1.20
C GLY A 407 -9.60 3.01 -1.88
N TYR A 408 -9.97 1.76 -2.04
CA TYR A 408 -9.19 0.76 -2.77
C TYR A 408 -10.09 -0.37 -3.26
N ILE A 409 -9.54 -1.30 -4.04
CA ILE A 409 -10.26 -2.53 -4.39
C ILE A 409 -10.50 -3.39 -3.15
N ASP A 410 -11.43 -4.31 -3.24
CA ASP A 410 -11.70 -5.25 -2.16
C ASP A 410 -10.50 -6.18 -1.96
N LEU A 411 -10.06 -6.29 -0.71
CA LEU A 411 -8.90 -7.08 -0.32
C LEU A 411 -9.35 -8.50 0.05
N THR A 412 -8.73 -9.49 -0.58
CA THR A 412 -9.01 -10.90 -0.33
C THR A 412 -7.70 -11.65 -0.06
N GLU A 413 -7.79 -12.91 0.35
CA GLU A 413 -6.64 -13.80 0.55
C GLU A 413 -5.85 -14.06 -0.74
N THR A 414 -6.44 -13.80 -1.91
CA THR A 414 -5.79 -13.97 -3.22
C THR A 414 -5.26 -12.64 -3.82
N PHE A 415 -5.19 -11.58 -3.02
CA PHE A 415 -4.84 -10.23 -3.48
C PHE A 415 -3.53 -10.17 -4.28
N ALA A 416 -2.49 -10.88 -3.87
CA ALA A 416 -1.21 -10.89 -4.59
C ALA A 416 -1.32 -11.47 -6.01
N ASP A 417 -2.15 -12.52 -6.18
CA ASP A 417 -2.40 -13.11 -7.49
C ASP A 417 -3.28 -12.18 -8.34
N GLN A 418 -4.25 -11.47 -7.72
CA GLN A 418 -5.06 -10.47 -8.40
C GLN A 418 -4.20 -9.32 -8.92
N GLN A 419 -3.29 -8.78 -8.12
CA GLN A 419 -2.34 -7.73 -8.56
C GLN A 419 -1.52 -8.19 -9.77
N THR A 420 -1.08 -9.44 -9.78
CA THR A 420 -0.32 -10.00 -10.90
C THR A 420 -1.14 -10.07 -12.18
N ILE A 421 -2.39 -10.52 -12.11
CA ILE A 421 -3.30 -10.60 -13.27
C ILE A 421 -3.61 -9.20 -13.81
N ILE A 422 -3.95 -8.26 -12.92
CA ILE A 422 -4.28 -6.87 -13.28
C ILE A 422 -3.07 -6.18 -13.91
N GLY A 423 -1.89 -6.32 -13.29
CA GLY A 423 -0.66 -5.72 -13.81
C GLY A 423 -0.34 -6.20 -15.23
N GLN A 424 -0.43 -7.50 -15.49
CA GLN A 424 -0.20 -8.07 -16.82
C GLN A 424 -1.20 -7.55 -17.87
N CYS A 425 -2.47 -7.42 -17.50
CA CYS A 425 -3.49 -6.89 -18.38
C CYS A 425 -3.23 -5.41 -18.72
N PHE A 426 -2.90 -4.60 -17.73
CA PHE A 426 -2.64 -3.18 -17.94
C PHE A 426 -1.36 -2.97 -18.76
N ASP A 427 -0.35 -3.79 -18.58
CA ASP A 427 0.86 -3.79 -19.42
C ASP A 427 0.53 -4.05 -20.90
N GLU A 428 -0.39 -5.00 -21.20
CA GLU A 428 -0.82 -5.25 -22.58
C GLU A 428 -1.53 -4.04 -23.20
N ILE A 429 -2.35 -3.33 -22.41
CA ILE A 429 -3.05 -2.12 -22.89
C ILE A 429 -2.05 -0.98 -23.13
N TRP A 430 -1.17 -0.72 -22.17
CA TRP A 430 -0.31 0.46 -22.19
C TRP A 430 0.97 0.30 -23.03
N HIS A 431 1.57 -0.90 -23.03
CA HIS A 431 2.83 -1.15 -23.75
C HIS A 431 2.65 -1.76 -25.12
N ASN A 432 1.58 -2.56 -25.30
CA ASN A 432 1.36 -3.31 -26.54
C ASN A 432 0.17 -2.79 -27.38
N ASP A 433 -0.44 -1.66 -26.96
CA ASP A 433 -1.60 -1.05 -27.62
C ASP A 433 -2.74 -2.06 -27.87
N ALA A 434 -2.93 -2.98 -26.91
CA ALA A 434 -3.97 -4.00 -27.00
C ALA A 434 -5.36 -3.34 -26.92
N ASP A 435 -6.35 -3.99 -27.54
CA ASP A 435 -7.74 -3.52 -27.47
C ASP A 435 -8.25 -3.55 -26.03
N ILE A 436 -8.64 -2.39 -25.50
CA ILE A 436 -8.99 -2.17 -24.08
C ILE A 436 -10.09 -3.16 -23.67
N LYS A 437 -11.23 -3.18 -24.37
CA LYS A 437 -12.37 -3.99 -23.96
C LYS A 437 -12.07 -5.48 -23.93
N SER A 438 -11.48 -6.01 -24.99
CA SER A 438 -11.18 -7.45 -25.08
C SER A 438 -10.09 -7.89 -24.07
N THR A 439 -9.15 -7.00 -23.74
CA THR A 439 -8.10 -7.27 -22.75
C THR A 439 -8.69 -7.27 -21.34
N LEU A 440 -9.55 -6.31 -21.02
CA LEU A 440 -10.28 -6.28 -19.75
C LEU A 440 -11.22 -7.48 -19.58
N ASP A 441 -11.91 -7.92 -20.65
CA ASP A 441 -12.74 -9.13 -20.61
C ASP A 441 -11.91 -10.37 -20.25
N GLY A 442 -10.74 -10.52 -20.88
CA GLY A 442 -9.83 -11.63 -20.57
C GLY A 442 -9.24 -11.57 -19.15
N MET A 443 -9.03 -10.37 -18.61
CA MET A 443 -8.61 -10.17 -17.21
C MET A 443 -9.72 -10.59 -16.24
N VAL A 444 -10.94 -10.12 -16.46
CA VAL A 444 -12.10 -10.40 -15.60
C VAL A 444 -12.40 -11.90 -15.57
N ASP A 445 -12.29 -12.61 -16.70
CA ASP A 445 -12.43 -14.07 -16.72
C ASP A 445 -11.40 -14.78 -15.82
N GLN A 446 -10.16 -14.29 -15.77
CA GLN A 446 -9.12 -14.84 -14.91
C GLN A 446 -9.38 -14.50 -13.43
N LEU A 447 -9.73 -13.25 -13.14
CA LEU A 447 -10.05 -12.80 -11.78
C LEU A 447 -11.26 -13.55 -11.22
N ASN A 448 -12.34 -13.71 -11.99
CA ASN A 448 -13.51 -14.48 -11.55
C ASN A 448 -13.17 -15.97 -11.29
N SER A 449 -12.23 -16.53 -12.05
CA SER A 449 -11.75 -17.90 -11.79
C SER A 449 -10.94 -18.01 -10.48
N LEU A 450 -10.32 -16.92 -10.05
CA LEU A 450 -9.57 -16.83 -8.81
C LEU A 450 -10.51 -16.56 -7.62
N LEU A 451 -11.44 -15.60 -7.76
CA LEU A 451 -12.42 -15.22 -6.73
C LEU A 451 -13.43 -16.34 -6.40
N ALA A 452 -13.60 -17.33 -7.28
CA ALA A 452 -14.49 -18.46 -7.07
C ALA A 452 -13.85 -19.64 -6.30
N GLN A 453 -12.60 -19.55 -5.87
CA GLN A 453 -11.86 -20.59 -5.16
C GLN A 453 -12.08 -20.52 -3.67
#